data_db3317b2ab08a9d1ed46aa37345c8879
#
_entry.id   db3317b2ab08a9d1ed46aa37345c8879
#
_cell.length_a   1.000
_cell.length_b   1.000
_cell.length_c   1.000
_cell.angle_alpha   90.00
_cell.angle_beta   90.00
_cell.angle_gamma   90.00
#
_symmetry.space_group_name_H-M   'P 1'
#
loop_
_entity.id
_entity.type
_entity.pdbx_description
1 polymer ?
#
loop_
_entity_poly.entity_id
_entity_poly.type
_entity_poly.pdbx_seq_one_letter_code
_entity_poly.pdbx_strand_id
1 'polypeptide(L)'
;MKSYVLFFSIIAFISIFLIGIFVGVYETFPYSYLIEIKNMLFVESSKQNTLETFPTSDTQISSLVSIDDDIQLQEKRKLLTTFIWKNENLSFEQIPSVIKENITDSKFQNMSNLKQINQFDIEMEYGLKSISYMFIPESSNNQLIIYHQGHSGGFENGKETIQKLLEQDYSVLAFSMPLLGYNNQPVVETDDFGYIKLINHNSLRLIESDEFSPIKYFIHPILVSLNYVEKEFNFDSYHMVGLSGGGWTTVLYSAIDERISKSFPVAGTMPIFLRYETQNFGDYEQTLP
;
A
#
# COMPACT_ATOMS: atom_id res chain seq x y z
N MET A 1 23.30 54.40 -12.62
CA MET A 1 24.08 53.22 -12.20
C MET A 1 23.44 52.44 -11.02
N LYS A 2 23.06 53.07 -9.92
CA LYS A 2 22.43 52.36 -8.75
C LYS A 2 21.10 51.65 -9.07
N SER A 3 20.27 52.20 -9.97
CA SER A 3 18.97 51.60 -10.33
C SER A 3 19.10 50.30 -11.12
N TYR A 4 20.08 50.19 -12.02
CA TYR A 4 20.30 48.95 -12.79
C TYR A 4 20.85 47.82 -11.92
N VAL A 5 21.73 48.14 -10.95
CA VAL A 5 22.26 47.15 -10.02
C VAL A 5 21.12 46.57 -9.18
N LEU A 6 20.22 47.41 -8.66
CA LEU A 6 19.05 46.95 -7.90
C LEU A 6 18.13 46.08 -8.75
N PHE A 7 17.86 46.47 -10.00
CA PHE A 7 17.01 45.71 -10.91
C PHE A 7 17.59 44.31 -11.21
N PHE A 8 18.90 44.25 -11.54
CA PHE A 8 19.55 42.95 -11.77
C PHE A 8 19.63 42.10 -10.53
N SER A 9 19.79 42.70 -9.34
CA SER A 9 19.78 41.97 -8.07
C SER A 9 18.41 41.32 -7.78
N ILE A 10 17.32 42.04 -8.06
CA ILE A 10 15.96 41.53 -7.89
C ILE A 10 15.70 40.36 -8.85
N ILE A 11 16.08 40.48 -10.12
CA ILE A 11 15.93 39.41 -11.10
C ILE A 11 16.73 38.17 -10.68
N ALA A 12 17.98 38.34 -10.25
CA ALA A 12 18.83 37.26 -9.79
C ALA A 12 18.19 36.53 -8.57
N PHE A 13 17.66 37.28 -7.61
CA PHE A 13 17.00 36.73 -6.44
C PHE A 13 15.76 35.92 -6.82
N ILE A 14 14.90 36.45 -7.70
CA ILE A 14 13.70 35.75 -8.19
C ILE A 14 14.12 34.48 -8.93
N SER A 15 15.15 34.52 -9.76
CA SER A 15 15.64 33.37 -10.51
C SER A 15 16.15 32.25 -9.57
N ILE A 16 16.95 32.62 -8.56
CA ILE A 16 17.44 31.65 -7.55
C ILE A 16 16.28 31.05 -6.78
N PHE A 17 15.29 31.86 -6.41
CA PHE A 17 14.09 31.37 -5.69
C PHE A 17 13.28 30.39 -6.54
N LEU A 18 13.05 30.68 -7.82
CA LEU A 18 12.34 29.78 -8.74
C LEU A 18 13.11 28.48 -9.00
N ILE A 19 14.45 28.55 -9.12
CA ILE A 19 15.30 27.36 -9.23
C ILE A 19 15.18 26.52 -7.95
N GLY A 20 15.16 27.16 -6.77
CA GLY A 20 15.00 26.45 -5.49
C GLY A 20 13.65 25.73 -5.40
N ILE A 21 12.56 26.37 -5.85
CA ILE A 21 11.24 25.73 -5.93
C ILE A 21 11.29 24.54 -6.89
N PHE A 22 11.87 24.72 -8.08
CA PHE A 22 11.98 23.65 -9.07
C PHE A 22 12.74 22.44 -8.53
N VAL A 23 13.90 22.68 -7.91
CA VAL A 23 14.70 21.63 -7.28
C VAL A 23 13.93 20.90 -6.18
N GLY A 24 13.19 21.62 -5.34
CA GLY A 24 12.40 21.04 -4.25
C GLY A 24 11.17 20.25 -4.72
N VAL A 25 10.48 20.75 -5.75
CA VAL A 25 9.26 20.12 -6.27
C VAL A 25 9.58 18.87 -7.09
N TYR A 26 10.66 18.90 -7.88
CA TYR A 26 11.01 17.79 -8.78
C TYR A 26 12.15 16.92 -8.26
N GLU A 27 12.64 17.19 -7.05
CA GLU A 27 13.72 16.44 -6.38
C GLU A 27 14.95 16.22 -7.26
N THR A 28 15.22 17.19 -8.16
CA THR A 28 16.35 17.15 -9.11
C THR A 28 17.66 17.56 -8.42
N PHE A 29 18.81 17.25 -9.05
CA PHE A 29 20.11 17.71 -8.55
C PHE A 29 20.09 19.25 -8.28
N PRO A 30 20.54 19.76 -7.11
CA PRO A 30 21.26 19.07 -6.03
C PRO A 30 20.39 18.64 -4.81
N TYR A 31 19.12 18.30 -4.98
CA TYR A 31 18.16 18.04 -3.89
C TYR A 31 18.68 17.07 -2.83
N SER A 32 19.23 15.91 -3.25
CA SER A 32 19.77 14.91 -2.34
C SER A 32 20.89 15.47 -1.43
N TYR A 33 21.79 16.26 -2.00
CA TYR A 33 22.85 16.93 -1.22
C TYR A 33 22.31 17.98 -0.26
N LEU A 34 21.24 18.70 -0.66
CA LEU A 34 20.58 19.67 0.22
C LEU A 34 19.91 18.98 1.41
N ILE A 35 19.30 17.80 1.20
CA ILE A 35 18.73 16.98 2.27
C ILE A 35 19.84 16.45 3.20
N GLU A 36 20.97 15.97 2.67
CA GLU A 36 22.10 15.54 3.47
C GLU A 36 22.67 16.69 4.33
N ILE A 37 22.85 17.86 3.73
CA ILE A 37 23.32 19.07 4.45
C ILE A 37 22.27 19.48 5.50
N LYS A 38 21.00 19.49 5.17
CA LYS A 38 19.93 19.73 6.14
C LYS A 38 20.02 18.76 7.31
N ASN A 39 20.11 17.46 7.04
CA ASN A 39 20.22 16.44 8.07
C ASN A 39 21.49 16.56 8.91
N MET A 40 22.60 17.05 8.32
CA MET A 40 23.86 17.28 9.02
C MET A 40 23.84 18.56 9.87
N LEU A 41 23.17 19.62 9.43
CA LEU A 41 23.09 20.92 10.12
C LEU A 41 21.95 20.98 11.14
N PHE A 42 20.86 20.27 10.87
CA PHE A 42 19.66 20.21 11.70
C PHE A 42 19.46 18.81 12.28
N VAL A 43 20.53 18.05 12.48
CA VAL A 43 20.53 17.04 13.52
C VAL A 43 20.31 17.82 14.83
N GLU A 44 19.07 18.20 15.09
CA GLU A 44 18.62 18.12 16.46
C GLU A 44 19.09 16.75 16.90
N SER A 45 20.03 16.75 17.87
CA SER A 45 20.28 15.54 18.60
C SER A 45 18.89 14.99 18.87
N SER A 46 18.50 13.97 18.10
CA SER A 46 17.45 13.11 18.55
C SER A 46 17.96 12.75 19.93
N LYS A 47 17.51 13.50 20.95
CA LYS A 47 17.45 12.95 22.29
C LYS A 47 16.93 11.57 21.94
N GLN A 48 17.78 10.56 22.10
CA GLN A 48 17.26 9.24 22.31
C GLN A 48 16.24 9.47 23.40
N ASN A 49 15.01 9.77 22.96
CA ASN A 49 13.87 9.63 23.82
C ASN A 49 14.00 8.16 24.13
N THR A 50 14.68 7.88 25.23
CA THR A 50 14.53 6.63 25.93
C THR A 50 13.04 6.45 25.87
N LEU A 51 12.58 5.52 25.02
CA LEU A 51 11.19 5.09 25.00
C LEU A 51 10.84 5.02 26.46
N GLU A 52 10.09 6.02 26.98
CA GLU A 52 9.49 5.87 28.27
C GLU A 52 8.76 4.58 28.10
N THR A 53 9.32 3.53 28.70
CA THR A 53 8.72 2.22 28.63
C THR A 53 7.33 2.43 29.18
N PHE A 54 6.33 2.50 28.29
CA PHE A 54 4.98 2.37 28.75
C PHE A 54 4.99 1.14 29.64
N PRO A 55 4.42 1.24 30.83
CA PRO A 55 4.22 0.07 31.65
C PRO A 55 3.20 -0.81 30.91
N THR A 56 3.67 -1.52 29.89
CA THR A 56 3.00 -2.66 29.32
C THR A 56 3.16 -3.79 30.32
N SER A 57 2.43 -3.68 31.45
CA SER A 57 2.20 -4.90 32.21
C SER A 57 1.40 -5.81 31.28
N ASP A 58 1.73 -7.10 31.25
CA ASP A 58 0.98 -8.12 30.47
C ASP A 58 -0.54 -8.00 30.69
N THR A 59 -0.94 -7.52 31.84
CA THR A 59 -2.32 -7.24 32.24
C THR A 59 -2.97 -6.11 31.44
N GLN A 60 -2.21 -5.10 30.96
CA GLN A 60 -2.77 -4.00 30.17
C GLN A 60 -2.95 -4.40 28.70
N ILE A 61 -2.05 -5.19 28.14
CA ILE A 61 -2.16 -5.68 26.75
C ILE A 61 -3.34 -6.62 26.64
N SER A 62 -3.50 -7.56 27.56
CA SER A 62 -4.62 -8.49 27.56
C SER A 62 -5.98 -7.79 27.70
N SER A 63 -6.06 -6.65 28.41
CA SER A 63 -7.30 -5.88 28.52
C SER A 63 -7.70 -5.14 27.23
N LEU A 64 -6.76 -4.98 26.28
CA LEU A 64 -7.03 -4.39 24.96
C LEU A 64 -7.56 -5.42 23.95
N VAL A 65 -7.36 -6.72 24.22
CA VAL A 65 -7.91 -7.78 23.39
C VAL A 65 -9.35 -8.00 23.82
N SER A 66 -10.28 -7.67 22.94
CA SER A 66 -11.73 -7.77 23.18
C SER A 66 -12.38 -8.90 22.37
N ILE A 67 -11.62 -9.92 22.03
CA ILE A 67 -12.08 -11.12 21.30
C ILE A 67 -11.73 -12.33 22.15
N ASP A 68 -12.74 -12.91 22.77
CA ASP A 68 -12.59 -14.02 23.72
C ASP A 68 -13.07 -15.37 23.13
N ASP A 69 -13.86 -15.31 22.05
CA ASP A 69 -14.43 -16.49 21.40
C ASP A 69 -14.65 -16.27 19.88
N ASP A 70 -14.99 -17.35 19.19
CA ASP A 70 -15.24 -17.36 17.74
C ASP A 70 -16.46 -16.51 17.36
N ILE A 71 -17.44 -16.37 18.23
CA ILE A 71 -18.65 -15.56 17.96
C ILE A 71 -18.26 -14.10 17.86
N GLN A 72 -17.51 -13.61 18.85
CA GLN A 72 -17.00 -12.25 18.86
C GLN A 72 -16.04 -11.99 17.68
N LEU A 73 -15.21 -12.96 17.31
CA LEU A 73 -14.37 -12.88 16.13
C LEU A 73 -15.19 -12.68 14.85
N GLN A 74 -16.26 -13.48 14.66
CA GLN A 74 -17.13 -13.34 13.49
C GLN A 74 -17.90 -12.02 13.49
N GLU A 75 -18.34 -11.53 14.65
CA GLU A 75 -18.96 -10.21 14.77
C GLU A 75 -18.00 -9.08 14.39
N LYS A 76 -16.76 -9.12 14.86
CA LYS A 76 -15.73 -8.15 14.49
C LYS A 76 -15.40 -8.20 13.00
N ARG A 77 -15.27 -9.39 12.42
CA ARG A 77 -15.08 -9.59 10.98
C ARG A 77 -16.25 -8.98 10.18
N LYS A 78 -17.49 -9.22 10.60
CA LYS A 78 -18.68 -8.64 9.98
C LYS A 78 -18.68 -7.12 10.07
N LEU A 79 -18.33 -6.52 11.21
CA LEU A 79 -18.21 -5.08 11.37
C LEU A 79 -17.16 -4.51 10.43
N LEU A 80 -16.01 -5.15 10.34
CA LEU A 80 -14.93 -4.73 9.45
C LEU A 80 -15.33 -4.81 7.97
N THR A 81 -15.96 -5.88 7.53
CA THR A 81 -16.47 -6.02 6.17
C THR A 81 -17.55 -4.98 5.86
N THR A 82 -18.48 -4.74 6.79
CA THR A 82 -19.50 -3.71 6.65
C THR A 82 -18.89 -2.30 6.55
N PHE A 83 -17.85 -2.01 7.33
CA PHE A 83 -17.13 -0.74 7.25
C PHE A 83 -16.48 -0.53 5.88
N ILE A 84 -15.86 -1.57 5.31
CA ILE A 84 -15.11 -1.48 4.05
C ILE A 84 -16.05 -1.45 2.84
N TRP A 85 -17.05 -2.33 2.79
CA TRP A 85 -17.96 -2.44 1.65
C TRP A 85 -19.28 -1.69 1.84
N LYS A 86 -19.47 -1.06 3.02
CA LYS A 86 -20.70 -0.32 3.38
C LYS A 86 -21.93 -1.22 3.22
N ASN A 87 -22.80 -0.89 2.27
CA ASN A 87 -24.04 -1.62 2.01
C ASN A 87 -23.91 -2.72 0.94
N GLU A 88 -22.73 -2.88 0.37
CA GLU A 88 -22.48 -3.91 -0.62
C GLU A 88 -22.21 -5.25 0.07
N ASN A 89 -22.74 -6.31 -0.49
CA ASN A 89 -22.40 -7.65 -0.04
C ASN A 89 -21.00 -8.02 -0.53
N LEU A 90 -20.19 -8.55 0.38
CA LEU A 90 -18.91 -9.15 0.02
C LEU A 90 -19.17 -10.29 -0.96
N SER A 91 -18.71 -10.16 -2.21
CA SER A 91 -18.93 -11.18 -3.23
C SER A 91 -17.68 -12.02 -3.44
N PHE A 92 -17.75 -13.28 -3.02
CA PHE A 92 -16.73 -14.30 -3.33
C PHE A 92 -16.85 -14.88 -4.75
N GLU A 93 -17.81 -14.41 -5.54
CA GLU A 93 -17.98 -14.83 -6.94
C GLU A 93 -17.33 -13.84 -7.92
N GLN A 94 -17.01 -12.63 -7.49
CA GLN A 94 -16.43 -11.61 -8.34
C GLN A 94 -14.98 -11.97 -8.71
N ILE A 95 -14.66 -11.84 -10.00
CA ILE A 95 -13.34 -12.12 -10.57
C ILE A 95 -12.79 -10.88 -11.28
N PRO A 96 -11.47 -10.82 -11.63
CA PRO A 96 -10.89 -9.69 -12.33
C PRO A 96 -11.62 -9.32 -13.63
N SER A 97 -11.71 -8.03 -13.93
CA SER A 97 -12.39 -7.51 -15.14
C SER A 97 -11.69 -7.96 -16.43
N VAL A 98 -10.34 -8.06 -16.38
CA VAL A 98 -9.52 -8.56 -17.49
C VAL A 98 -8.44 -9.48 -16.95
N ILE A 99 -8.26 -10.61 -17.59
CA ILE A 99 -7.22 -11.58 -17.31
C ILE A 99 -6.36 -11.72 -18.56
N LYS A 100 -5.05 -11.51 -18.42
CA LYS A 100 -4.06 -11.70 -19.49
C LYS A 100 -3.08 -12.75 -19.03
N GLU A 101 -3.09 -13.87 -19.73
CA GLU A 101 -2.19 -14.97 -19.42
C GLU A 101 -0.86 -14.84 -20.17
N ASN A 102 0.20 -15.35 -19.58
CA ASN A 102 1.53 -15.46 -20.17
C ASN A 102 2.04 -14.13 -20.77
N ILE A 103 1.92 -13.05 -20.02
CA ILE A 103 2.43 -11.74 -20.42
C ILE A 103 3.98 -11.72 -20.34
N THR A 104 4.57 -10.79 -21.09
CA THR A 104 5.98 -10.47 -20.99
C THR A 104 6.15 -9.08 -20.40
N ASP A 105 6.90 -8.98 -19.30
CA ASP A 105 7.31 -7.71 -18.71
C ASP A 105 8.84 -7.70 -18.54
N SER A 106 9.50 -6.70 -19.13
CA SER A 106 10.96 -6.59 -19.14
C SER A 106 11.56 -6.46 -17.73
N LYS A 107 10.81 -5.94 -16.75
CA LYS A 107 11.26 -5.83 -15.36
C LYS A 107 11.46 -7.19 -14.70
N PHE A 108 10.73 -8.22 -15.15
CA PHE A 108 10.74 -9.56 -14.57
C PHE A 108 11.36 -10.62 -15.49
N GLN A 109 11.90 -10.21 -16.64
CA GLN A 109 12.70 -11.09 -17.49
C GLN A 109 13.90 -11.59 -16.70
N ASN A 110 14.28 -12.85 -16.90
CA ASN A 110 15.42 -13.52 -16.27
C ASN A 110 15.28 -13.81 -14.75
N MET A 111 14.06 -13.87 -14.24
CA MET A 111 13.85 -14.43 -12.90
C MET A 111 14.04 -15.94 -12.92
N SER A 112 14.79 -16.45 -11.95
CA SER A 112 15.00 -17.91 -11.82
C SER A 112 13.69 -18.59 -11.43
N ASN A 113 13.46 -19.79 -11.95
CA ASN A 113 12.28 -20.60 -11.67
C ASN A 113 10.93 -19.92 -12.06
N LEU A 114 10.96 -18.94 -12.95
CA LEU A 114 9.76 -18.28 -13.46
C LEU A 114 9.30 -18.94 -14.77
N LYS A 115 8.14 -19.57 -14.76
CA LYS A 115 7.50 -20.17 -15.93
C LYS A 115 6.60 -19.19 -16.68
N GLN A 116 5.78 -18.44 -15.93
CA GLN A 116 4.70 -17.65 -16.52
C GLN A 116 4.33 -16.49 -15.61
N ILE A 117 3.89 -15.38 -16.21
CA ILE A 117 3.27 -14.24 -15.53
C ILE A 117 1.87 -14.06 -16.10
N ASN A 118 0.85 -14.03 -15.21
CA ASN A 118 -0.50 -13.62 -15.57
C ASN A 118 -0.79 -12.25 -14.96
N GLN A 119 -1.46 -11.39 -15.71
CA GLN A 119 -1.90 -10.08 -15.24
C GLN A 119 -3.40 -10.09 -15.00
N PHE A 120 -3.82 -9.52 -13.87
CA PHE A 120 -5.21 -9.31 -13.53
C PHE A 120 -5.47 -7.80 -13.43
N ASP A 121 -6.45 -7.31 -14.20
CA ASP A 121 -6.93 -5.94 -14.13
C ASP A 121 -8.26 -5.93 -13.38
N ILE A 122 -8.37 -5.15 -12.33
CA ILE A 122 -9.56 -5.01 -11.49
C ILE A 122 -10.03 -3.56 -11.58
N GLU A 123 -11.19 -3.36 -12.19
CA GLU A 123 -11.84 -2.07 -12.26
C GLU A 123 -12.72 -1.85 -11.03
N MET A 124 -12.63 -0.66 -10.45
CA MET A 124 -13.33 -0.28 -9.24
C MET A 124 -14.01 1.07 -9.43
N GLU A 125 -14.77 1.49 -8.43
CA GLU A 125 -15.49 2.76 -8.42
C GLU A 125 -14.56 3.95 -8.71
N TYR A 126 -15.12 5.03 -9.16
CA TYR A 126 -14.42 6.28 -9.55
C TYR A 126 -13.32 6.07 -10.59
N GLY A 127 -13.39 4.98 -11.37
CA GLY A 127 -12.43 4.68 -12.44
C GLY A 127 -11.04 4.27 -11.94
N LEU A 128 -10.91 3.91 -10.66
CA LEU A 128 -9.67 3.34 -10.15
C LEU A 128 -9.50 1.93 -10.72
N LYS A 129 -8.29 1.64 -11.17
CA LYS A 129 -7.91 0.31 -11.68
C LYS A 129 -6.71 -0.19 -10.91
N SER A 130 -6.83 -1.38 -10.35
CA SER A 130 -5.72 -2.12 -9.77
C SER A 130 -5.20 -3.15 -10.74
N ILE A 131 -3.87 -3.26 -10.82
CA ILE A 131 -3.18 -4.26 -11.64
C ILE A 131 -2.33 -5.12 -10.71
N SER A 132 -2.57 -6.43 -10.74
CA SER A 132 -1.79 -7.43 -10.02
C SER A 132 -1.18 -8.43 -10.98
N TYR A 133 -0.04 -9.01 -10.59
CA TYR A 133 0.63 -10.06 -11.35
C TYR A 133 0.66 -11.35 -10.55
N MET A 134 0.34 -12.46 -11.22
CA MET A 134 0.54 -13.79 -10.70
C MET A 134 1.78 -14.40 -11.36
N PHE A 135 2.80 -14.66 -10.57
CA PHE A 135 4.04 -15.33 -10.98
C PHE A 135 3.91 -16.81 -10.69
N ILE A 136 4.04 -17.63 -11.71
CA ILE A 136 3.94 -19.08 -11.64
C ILE A 136 5.33 -19.67 -11.82
N PRO A 137 5.85 -20.49 -10.89
CA PRO A 137 7.16 -21.12 -11.00
C PRO A 137 7.15 -22.29 -11.99
N GLU A 138 8.33 -22.65 -12.50
CA GLU A 138 8.54 -23.90 -13.29
C GLU A 138 8.25 -25.15 -12.44
N SER A 139 8.73 -25.14 -11.20
CA SER A 139 8.41 -26.14 -10.19
C SER A 139 7.51 -25.50 -9.13
N SER A 140 6.41 -26.15 -8.77
CA SER A 140 5.46 -25.63 -7.79
C SER A 140 5.37 -26.54 -6.56
N ASN A 141 5.41 -25.94 -5.36
CA ASN A 141 5.10 -26.60 -4.10
C ASN A 141 3.60 -26.61 -3.78
N ASN A 142 2.78 -26.17 -4.76
CA ASN A 142 1.33 -26.08 -4.67
C ASN A 142 0.80 -25.12 -3.59
N GLN A 143 1.59 -24.10 -3.22
CA GLN A 143 1.20 -23.04 -2.29
C GLN A 143 1.29 -21.67 -2.96
N LEU A 144 0.37 -20.79 -2.61
CA LEU A 144 0.35 -19.40 -3.07
C LEU A 144 0.75 -18.44 -1.95
N ILE A 145 1.64 -17.52 -2.27
CA ILE A 145 1.93 -16.36 -1.42
C ILE A 145 1.39 -15.10 -2.08
N ILE A 146 0.51 -14.39 -1.38
CA ILE A 146 0.09 -13.04 -1.73
C ILE A 146 1.17 -12.10 -1.21
N TYR A 147 1.86 -11.40 -2.12
CA TYR A 147 2.86 -10.39 -1.79
C TYR A 147 2.28 -8.99 -1.98
N HIS A 148 2.30 -8.16 -0.95
CA HIS A 148 1.82 -6.79 -1.02
C HIS A 148 2.95 -5.78 -0.74
N GLN A 149 3.28 -4.97 -1.76
CA GLN A 149 4.28 -3.90 -1.62
C GLN A 149 3.72 -2.75 -0.78
N GLY A 150 4.61 -2.00 -0.12
CA GLY A 150 4.27 -0.80 0.62
C GLY A 150 4.28 0.48 -0.23
N HIS A 151 4.36 1.64 0.45
CA HIS A 151 4.29 2.96 -0.20
C HIS A 151 5.50 3.34 -1.06
N SER A 152 6.58 2.59 -1.03
CA SER A 152 7.80 2.88 -1.79
C SER A 152 7.71 2.53 -3.29
N GLY A 153 6.52 2.58 -3.88
CA GLY A 153 6.27 2.30 -5.30
C GLY A 153 5.46 1.04 -5.53
N GLY A 154 5.57 0.44 -6.72
CA GLY A 154 4.83 -0.75 -7.06
C GLY A 154 5.51 -2.05 -6.62
N PHE A 155 4.82 -3.18 -6.81
CA PHE A 155 5.35 -4.51 -6.45
C PHE A 155 6.63 -4.87 -7.21
N GLU A 156 6.95 -4.20 -8.30
CA GLU A 156 8.22 -4.36 -9.01
C GLU A 156 9.44 -4.00 -8.15
N ASN A 157 9.27 -3.13 -7.16
CA ASN A 157 10.32 -2.83 -6.18
C ASN A 157 10.57 -4.00 -5.22
N GLY A 158 9.62 -4.92 -5.11
CA GLY A 158 9.74 -6.17 -4.36
C GLY A 158 10.26 -7.35 -5.18
N LYS A 159 10.81 -7.10 -6.38
CA LYS A 159 11.27 -8.14 -7.30
C LYS A 159 12.19 -9.19 -6.63
N GLU A 160 13.11 -8.75 -5.78
CA GLU A 160 14.01 -9.66 -5.06
C GLU A 160 13.26 -10.61 -4.12
N THR A 161 12.24 -10.09 -3.43
CA THR A 161 11.37 -10.91 -2.57
C THR A 161 10.57 -11.90 -3.40
N ILE A 162 9.96 -11.45 -4.50
CA ILE A 162 9.24 -12.33 -5.43
C ILE A 162 10.15 -13.41 -5.98
N GLN A 163 11.38 -13.03 -6.38
CA GLN A 163 12.41 -13.99 -6.85
C GLN A 163 12.72 -15.06 -5.80
N LYS A 164 12.92 -14.66 -4.54
CA LYS A 164 13.19 -15.58 -3.44
C LYS A 164 12.05 -16.55 -3.16
N LEU A 165 10.82 -16.10 -3.30
CA LEU A 165 9.63 -16.95 -3.15
C LEU A 165 9.53 -17.96 -4.31
N LEU A 166 9.78 -17.53 -5.55
CA LEU A 166 9.82 -18.43 -6.71
C LEU A 166 10.93 -19.48 -6.58
N GLU A 167 12.12 -19.11 -6.06
CA GLU A 167 13.22 -20.02 -5.78
C GLU A 167 12.88 -21.09 -4.72
N GLN A 168 11.81 -20.86 -3.93
CA GLN A 168 11.25 -21.83 -2.98
C GLN A 168 9.99 -22.51 -3.51
N ASP A 169 9.78 -22.47 -4.82
CA ASP A 169 8.69 -23.12 -5.56
C ASP A 169 7.27 -22.58 -5.21
N TYR A 170 7.17 -21.40 -4.57
CA TYR A 170 5.87 -20.74 -4.34
C TYR A 170 5.39 -20.04 -5.60
N SER A 171 4.09 -20.16 -5.89
CA SER A 171 3.41 -19.17 -6.74
C SER A 171 3.22 -17.86 -5.98
N VAL A 172 3.36 -16.72 -6.67
CA VAL A 172 3.27 -15.40 -6.02
C VAL A 172 2.22 -14.55 -6.71
N LEU A 173 1.26 -14.04 -5.95
CA LEU A 173 0.27 -13.07 -6.41
C LEU A 173 0.63 -11.69 -5.83
N ALA A 174 1.12 -10.77 -6.67
CA ALA A 174 1.74 -9.52 -6.23
C ALA A 174 0.86 -8.30 -6.46
N PHE A 175 0.78 -7.43 -5.43
CA PHE A 175 -0.01 -6.21 -5.42
C PHE A 175 0.81 -4.98 -5.05
N SER A 176 0.39 -3.84 -5.59
CA SER A 176 0.81 -2.51 -5.17
C SER A 176 -0.28 -1.83 -4.36
N MET A 177 0.10 -0.86 -3.53
CA MET A 177 -0.85 0.04 -2.89
C MET A 177 -1.70 0.78 -3.93
N PRO A 178 -2.94 1.19 -3.64
CA PRO A 178 -3.74 2.01 -4.53
C PRO A 178 -2.97 3.23 -5.05
N LEU A 179 -3.20 3.63 -6.29
CA LEU A 179 -2.56 4.78 -6.94
C LEU A 179 -1.04 4.67 -7.16
N LEU A 180 -0.43 3.54 -6.80
CA LEU A 180 1.02 3.30 -6.93
C LEU A 180 1.33 2.18 -7.93
N GLY A 181 2.57 2.15 -8.42
CA GLY A 181 3.07 1.12 -9.32
C GLY A 181 2.33 1.10 -10.66
N TYR A 182 1.75 -0.04 -11.00
CA TYR A 182 0.96 -0.22 -12.23
C TYR A 182 -0.50 0.27 -12.09
N ASN A 183 -0.95 0.64 -10.89
CA ASN A 183 -2.27 1.17 -10.64
C ASN A 183 -2.42 2.57 -11.22
N ASN A 184 -3.59 2.91 -11.73
CA ASN A 184 -3.82 4.23 -12.30
C ASN A 184 -4.07 5.30 -11.23
N GLN A 185 -4.02 6.55 -11.66
CA GLN A 185 -4.38 7.74 -10.89
C GLN A 185 -5.50 8.48 -11.62
N PRO A 186 -6.78 8.10 -11.38
CA PRO A 186 -7.89 8.64 -12.13
C PRO A 186 -8.17 10.11 -11.78
N VAL A 187 -8.82 10.80 -12.73
CA VAL A 187 -9.51 12.07 -12.47
C VAL A 187 -10.97 11.73 -12.17
N VAL A 188 -11.45 12.19 -11.04
CA VAL A 188 -12.79 11.93 -10.56
C VAL A 188 -13.57 13.22 -10.42
N GLU A 189 -14.88 13.19 -10.67
CA GLU A 189 -15.78 14.28 -10.40
C GLU A 189 -16.35 14.11 -8.99
N THR A 190 -16.32 15.16 -8.20
CA THR A 190 -16.87 15.22 -6.85
C THR A 190 -17.82 16.40 -6.74
N ASP A 191 -18.89 16.25 -5.94
CA ASP A 191 -19.90 17.30 -5.78
C ASP A 191 -19.33 18.57 -5.14
N ASP A 192 -18.41 18.42 -4.18
CA ASP A 192 -17.86 19.54 -3.41
C ASP A 192 -16.64 20.21 -4.07
N PHE A 193 -15.84 19.47 -4.84
CA PHE A 193 -14.54 19.95 -5.34
C PHE A 193 -14.44 19.95 -6.86
N GLY A 194 -15.47 19.50 -7.61
CA GLY A 194 -15.43 19.32 -9.05
C GLY A 194 -14.44 18.22 -9.46
N TYR A 195 -13.70 18.43 -10.56
CA TYR A 195 -12.74 17.44 -11.06
C TYR A 195 -11.44 17.48 -10.28
N ILE A 196 -11.10 16.38 -9.62
CA ILE A 196 -9.85 16.19 -8.88
C ILE A 196 -9.09 14.98 -9.41
N LYS A 197 -7.76 15.04 -9.40
CA LYS A 197 -6.91 13.87 -9.68
C LYS A 197 -6.52 13.20 -8.39
N LEU A 198 -6.78 11.91 -8.26
CA LEU A 198 -6.31 11.10 -7.13
C LEU A 198 -4.83 10.76 -7.35
N ILE A 199 -3.94 11.34 -6.55
CA ILE A 199 -2.48 11.21 -6.73
C ILE A 199 -1.77 10.51 -5.58
N ASN A 200 -2.40 10.44 -4.40
CA ASN A 200 -1.88 9.81 -3.20
C ASN A 200 -3.03 9.39 -2.28
N HIS A 201 -2.72 8.64 -1.22
CA HIS A 201 -3.74 8.13 -0.30
C HIS A 201 -4.51 9.24 0.41
N ASN A 202 -3.89 10.37 0.71
CA ASN A 202 -4.60 11.49 1.34
C ASN A 202 -5.70 12.08 0.42
N SER A 203 -5.55 11.98 -0.90
CA SER A 203 -6.60 12.41 -1.83
C SER A 203 -7.84 11.50 -1.80
N LEU A 204 -7.74 10.28 -1.28
CA LEU A 204 -8.86 9.36 -1.14
C LEU A 204 -9.93 9.85 -0.17
N ARG A 205 -9.58 10.72 0.80
CA ARG A 205 -10.56 11.36 1.69
C ARG A 205 -11.63 12.15 0.95
N LEU A 206 -11.30 12.65 -0.24
CA LEU A 206 -12.19 13.51 -1.01
C LEU A 206 -13.33 12.73 -1.70
N ILE A 207 -13.26 11.41 -1.71
CA ILE A 207 -14.27 10.51 -2.27
C ILE A 207 -14.89 9.58 -1.23
N GLU A 208 -14.51 9.74 0.05
CA GLU A 208 -15.12 9.00 1.14
C GLU A 208 -16.54 9.52 1.40
N SER A 209 -17.49 8.61 1.63
CA SER A 209 -18.88 8.95 1.93
C SER A 209 -19.51 7.89 2.83
N ASP A 210 -20.75 8.14 3.24
CA ASP A 210 -21.54 7.16 4.00
C ASP A 210 -21.77 5.86 3.20
N GLU A 211 -21.76 5.94 1.87
CA GLU A 211 -22.04 4.83 0.97
C GLU A 211 -20.76 4.18 0.41
N PHE A 212 -19.61 4.87 0.51
CA PHE A 212 -18.36 4.40 -0.07
C PHE A 212 -17.16 4.62 0.86
N SER A 213 -16.39 3.54 1.09
CA SER A 213 -15.12 3.59 1.81
C SER A 213 -13.94 3.34 0.86
N PRO A 214 -13.01 4.29 0.69
CA PRO A 214 -11.81 4.09 -0.10
C PRO A 214 -10.87 2.99 0.42
N ILE A 215 -11.06 2.50 1.64
CA ILE A 215 -10.35 1.31 2.15
C ILE A 215 -10.62 0.08 1.26
N LYS A 216 -11.76 0.05 0.60
CA LYS A 216 -12.08 -0.98 -0.40
C LYS A 216 -10.97 -1.12 -1.46
N TYR A 217 -10.33 -0.05 -1.88
CA TYR A 217 -9.26 -0.08 -2.89
C TYR A 217 -8.01 -0.86 -2.47
N PHE A 218 -7.77 -0.98 -1.17
CA PHE A 218 -6.64 -1.74 -0.63
C PHE A 218 -6.91 -3.24 -0.55
N ILE A 219 -8.17 -3.62 -0.39
CA ILE A 219 -8.60 -4.97 0.00
C ILE A 219 -9.29 -5.71 -1.16
N HIS A 220 -10.17 -5.03 -1.87
CA HIS A 220 -11.00 -5.63 -2.90
C HIS A 220 -10.20 -6.24 -4.07
N PRO A 221 -9.11 -5.65 -4.56
CA PRO A 221 -8.30 -6.28 -5.60
C PRO A 221 -7.75 -7.65 -5.20
N ILE A 222 -7.39 -7.81 -3.93
CA ILE A 222 -6.86 -9.09 -3.41
C ILE A 222 -7.97 -10.13 -3.40
N LEU A 223 -9.15 -9.77 -2.88
CA LEU A 223 -10.31 -10.65 -2.83
C LEU A 223 -10.69 -11.17 -4.21
N VAL A 224 -10.86 -10.25 -5.17
CA VAL A 224 -11.30 -10.56 -6.54
C VAL A 224 -10.26 -11.43 -7.27
N SER A 225 -8.97 -11.12 -7.09
CA SER A 225 -7.90 -11.93 -7.67
C SER A 225 -7.84 -13.32 -7.06
N LEU A 226 -7.98 -13.42 -5.73
CA LEU A 226 -7.94 -14.71 -5.03
C LEU A 226 -9.15 -15.58 -5.37
N ASN A 227 -10.33 -14.99 -5.59
CA ASN A 227 -11.52 -15.72 -6.07
C ASN A 227 -11.25 -16.39 -7.42
N TYR A 228 -10.62 -15.67 -8.35
CA TYR A 228 -10.23 -16.25 -9.64
C TYR A 228 -9.18 -17.35 -9.47
N VAL A 229 -8.16 -17.10 -8.66
CA VAL A 229 -7.10 -18.07 -8.42
C VAL A 229 -7.64 -19.35 -7.78
N GLU A 230 -8.52 -19.26 -6.80
CA GLU A 230 -9.16 -20.41 -6.16
C GLU A 230 -9.99 -21.24 -7.15
N LYS A 231 -10.64 -20.56 -8.10
CA LYS A 231 -11.47 -21.21 -9.13
C LYS A 231 -10.66 -21.94 -10.20
N GLU A 232 -9.55 -21.33 -10.63
CA GLU A 232 -8.78 -21.79 -11.81
C GLU A 232 -7.52 -22.60 -11.42
N PHE A 233 -7.05 -22.46 -10.17
CA PHE A 233 -5.86 -23.13 -9.68
C PHE A 233 -6.20 -23.93 -8.42
N ASN A 234 -5.49 -25.02 -8.19
CA ASN A 234 -5.75 -25.90 -7.06
C ASN A 234 -4.58 -25.83 -6.06
N PHE A 235 -4.48 -24.73 -5.31
CA PHE A 235 -3.47 -24.57 -4.27
C PHE A 235 -3.92 -25.21 -2.95
N ASP A 236 -2.98 -25.83 -2.24
CA ASP A 236 -3.22 -26.46 -0.94
C ASP A 236 -3.35 -25.41 0.18
N SER A 237 -2.74 -24.25 0.01
CA SER A 237 -2.81 -23.17 1.01
C SER A 237 -2.47 -21.81 0.42
N TYR A 238 -3.01 -20.77 1.06
CA TYR A 238 -2.80 -19.38 0.76
C TYR A 238 -2.14 -18.69 1.94
N HIS A 239 -1.09 -17.95 1.70
CA HIS A 239 -0.38 -17.17 2.70
C HIS A 239 -0.24 -15.73 2.22
N MET A 240 -0.05 -14.79 3.15
CA MET A 240 0.11 -13.39 2.78
C MET A 240 1.32 -12.78 3.49
N VAL A 241 2.11 -12.03 2.74
CA VAL A 241 3.23 -11.22 3.25
C VAL A 241 3.15 -9.83 2.68
N GLY A 242 3.31 -8.81 3.50
CA GLY A 242 3.31 -7.43 3.06
C GLY A 242 4.32 -6.59 3.81
N LEU A 243 4.88 -5.59 3.11
CA LEU A 243 5.89 -4.67 3.63
C LEU A 243 5.28 -3.28 3.83
N SER A 244 5.54 -2.62 4.98
CA SER A 244 5.08 -1.26 5.27
C SER A 244 3.55 -1.14 5.12
N GLY A 245 3.03 -0.25 4.27
CA GLY A 245 1.60 -0.19 3.96
C GLY A 245 1.01 -1.52 3.50
N GLY A 246 1.77 -2.32 2.74
CA GLY A 246 1.38 -3.70 2.40
C GLY A 246 1.29 -4.62 3.63
N GLY A 247 2.10 -4.38 4.66
CA GLY A 247 1.98 -5.05 5.96
C GLY A 247 0.68 -4.68 6.67
N TRP A 248 0.28 -3.41 6.64
CA TRP A 248 -1.03 -2.97 7.13
C TRP A 248 -2.17 -3.68 6.37
N THR A 249 -2.09 -3.69 5.02
CA THR A 249 -3.05 -4.43 4.19
C THR A 249 -3.10 -5.91 4.54
N THR A 250 -1.94 -6.52 4.84
CA THR A 250 -1.85 -7.93 5.26
C THR A 250 -2.61 -8.19 6.56
N VAL A 251 -2.48 -7.33 7.57
CA VAL A 251 -3.25 -7.45 8.82
C VAL A 251 -4.74 -7.38 8.53
N LEU A 252 -5.15 -6.37 7.76
CA LEU A 252 -6.57 -6.11 7.48
C LEU A 252 -7.20 -7.23 6.64
N TYR A 253 -6.53 -7.63 5.55
CA TYR A 253 -7.05 -8.68 4.66
C TYR A 253 -7.15 -10.04 5.35
N SER A 254 -6.12 -10.42 6.12
CA SER A 254 -6.14 -11.68 6.86
C SER A 254 -7.19 -11.74 7.98
N ALA A 255 -7.63 -10.59 8.49
CA ALA A 255 -8.75 -10.52 9.43
C ALA A 255 -10.10 -10.76 8.75
N ILE A 256 -10.21 -10.56 7.44
CA ILE A 256 -11.45 -10.65 6.67
C ILE A 256 -11.58 -12.00 5.99
N ASP A 257 -10.51 -12.49 5.36
CA ASP A 257 -10.54 -13.68 4.49
C ASP A 257 -9.94 -14.90 5.19
N GLU A 258 -10.80 -15.85 5.52
CA GLU A 258 -10.43 -17.07 6.23
C GLU A 258 -9.56 -18.05 5.41
N ARG A 259 -9.46 -17.82 4.10
CA ARG A 259 -8.58 -18.62 3.23
C ARG A 259 -7.10 -18.41 3.56
N ILE A 260 -6.75 -17.27 4.18
CA ILE A 260 -5.37 -16.96 4.53
C ILE A 260 -4.94 -17.77 5.75
N SER A 261 -4.14 -18.80 5.51
CA SER A 261 -3.66 -19.72 6.55
C SER A 261 -2.57 -19.10 7.44
N LYS A 262 -1.70 -18.26 6.88
CA LYS A 262 -0.63 -17.55 7.60
C LYS A 262 -0.44 -16.15 7.03
N SER A 263 -0.23 -15.18 7.91
CA SER A 263 0.03 -13.79 7.53
C SER A 263 1.31 -13.27 8.17
N PHE A 264 2.09 -12.52 7.38
CA PHE A 264 3.39 -11.97 7.75
C PHE A 264 3.41 -10.46 7.49
N PRO A 265 2.83 -9.64 8.39
CA PRO A 265 2.88 -8.19 8.28
C PRO A 265 4.27 -7.69 8.71
N VAL A 266 5.03 -7.13 7.76
CA VAL A 266 6.37 -6.60 8.02
C VAL A 266 6.32 -5.08 8.09
N ALA A 267 6.64 -4.50 9.24
CA ALA A 267 6.67 -3.05 9.49
C ALA A 267 5.36 -2.33 9.09
N GLY A 268 4.23 -3.04 9.15
CA GLY A 268 2.98 -2.58 8.57
C GLY A 268 2.11 -1.78 9.51
N THR A 269 2.05 -2.21 10.76
CA THR A 269 1.10 -1.62 11.70
C THR A 269 1.69 -1.51 13.10
N MET A 270 1.39 -0.39 13.71
CA MET A 270 1.65 -0.16 15.13
C MET A 270 0.39 0.48 15.71
N PRO A 271 -0.12 0.01 16.85
CA PRO A 271 -1.25 0.66 17.52
C PRO A 271 -1.03 2.16 17.66
N ILE A 272 -2.04 2.97 17.35
CA ILE A 272 -1.93 4.44 17.31
C ILE A 272 -1.41 5.01 18.63
N PHE A 273 -1.83 4.44 19.78
CA PHE A 273 -1.38 4.88 21.10
C PHE A 273 0.11 4.65 21.37
N LEU A 274 0.79 3.81 20.57
CA LEU A 274 2.24 3.60 20.61
C LEU A 274 3.00 4.53 19.65
N ARG A 275 2.32 5.32 18.84
CA ARG A 275 2.92 6.32 17.95
C ARG A 275 3.02 7.65 18.70
N TYR A 276 4.19 7.94 19.22
CA TYR A 276 4.44 9.16 20.01
C TYR A 276 4.58 10.43 19.17
N GLU A 277 4.95 10.30 17.91
CA GLU A 277 5.13 11.44 17.05
C GLU A 277 3.77 11.83 16.46
N THR A 278 3.15 12.87 17.04
CA THR A 278 1.89 13.44 16.57
C THR A 278 1.93 13.93 15.12
N GLN A 279 3.12 13.97 14.51
CA GLN A 279 3.32 14.43 13.14
C GLN A 279 3.36 13.29 12.10
N ASN A 280 3.41 12.02 12.52
CA ASN A 280 3.49 10.87 11.63
C ASN A 280 2.58 9.73 12.08
N PHE A 281 1.28 9.96 12.00
CA PHE A 281 0.29 8.90 12.26
C PHE A 281 0.13 7.92 11.08
N GLY A 282 0.81 8.15 9.98
CA GLY A 282 0.67 7.42 8.73
C GLY A 282 -0.23 8.14 7.74
N ASP A 283 -0.51 7.45 6.64
CA ASP A 283 -1.37 7.95 5.57
C ASP A 283 -2.85 7.80 5.93
N TYR A 284 -3.72 8.21 4.99
CA TYR A 284 -5.17 8.19 5.14
C TYR A 284 -5.71 6.88 5.73
N GLU A 285 -5.30 5.75 5.19
CA GLU A 285 -5.78 4.43 5.59
C GLU A 285 -5.42 4.04 7.03
N GLN A 286 -4.38 4.65 7.59
CA GLN A 286 -3.92 4.38 8.96
C GLN A 286 -4.51 5.33 10.00
N THR A 287 -5.18 6.40 9.57
CA THR A 287 -5.74 7.44 10.44
C THR A 287 -7.24 7.38 10.57
N LEU A 288 -7.88 6.38 9.97
CA LEU A 288 -9.32 6.15 10.13
C LEU A 288 -9.65 5.71 11.56
N PRO A 289 -10.79 6.20 12.12
CA PRO A 289 -11.19 5.92 13.49
C PRO A 289 -11.53 4.43 13.72
#